data_25fa76e43a8c86713e5a21f0f9d21e5b
#
_entry.id   25fa76e43a8c86713e5a21f0f9d21e5b
#
_cell.length_a   1.000
_cell.length_b   1.000
_cell.length_c   1.000
_cell.angle_alpha   90.00
_cell.angle_beta   90.00
_cell.angle_gamma   90.00
#
_symmetry.space_group_name_H-M   'P 1'
#
loop_
_entity.id
_entity.type
_entity.pdbx_description
1 polymer ?
#
loop_
_entity_poly.entity_id
_entity_poly.type
_entity_poly.pdbx_seq_one_letter_code
_entity_poly.pdbx_strand_id
1 'polypeptide(L)'
;MRKHLNVIIAYAIMLGLIILVGIFQSWNVALSIFNMCLISAVMTMGANIQWGYAGLINFGLMGYAALGGLAAVLISVEPVQEAWVAGGFSILMSLWLIVAMVFIIRFVLKNFEKSKIRTYGIAAIIITGIIIIRVTSETSIEAIENVNPATTGFLGGLGLPIMFSWIVGAFFAAGLAFIVGKVALGLRADYLAIATLLISEIVIAIIKHEDWLTRGVKNVIGLDRPVPYEIELQTKEWFINLVAKFNSGKLDLISSITDKQEIGRAHV
;
A
#
# COMPACT_ATOMS: atom_id res chain seq x y z
N MET A 1 -8.77 -31.28 24.84
CA MET A 1 -7.47 -31.82 24.42
C MET A 1 -7.38 -32.13 22.91
N ARG A 2 -8.30 -32.90 22.29
CA ARG A 2 -8.21 -33.23 20.84
C ARG A 2 -8.16 -32.02 19.89
N LYS A 3 -8.91 -30.96 20.16
CA LYS A 3 -8.89 -29.75 19.30
C LYS A 3 -7.51 -29.05 19.28
N HIS A 4 -6.85 -28.93 20.42
CA HIS A 4 -5.52 -28.33 20.51
C HIS A 4 -4.45 -29.18 19.82
N LEU A 5 -4.58 -30.51 19.92
CA LEU A 5 -3.66 -31.44 19.27
C LEU A 5 -3.73 -31.31 17.74
N ASN A 6 -4.94 -31.23 17.16
CA ASN A 6 -5.11 -31.06 15.71
C ASN A 6 -4.49 -29.74 15.20
N VAL A 7 -4.61 -28.67 15.99
CA VAL A 7 -4.00 -27.37 15.64
C VAL A 7 -2.47 -27.46 15.66
N ILE A 8 -1.90 -28.08 16.71
CA ILE A 8 -0.45 -28.30 16.82
C ILE A 8 0.06 -29.14 15.65
N ILE A 9 -0.64 -30.23 15.31
CA ILE A 9 -0.29 -31.09 14.18
C ILE A 9 -0.31 -30.28 12.86
N ALA A 10 -1.34 -29.45 12.63
CA ALA A 10 -1.42 -28.62 11.41
C ALA A 10 -0.23 -27.66 11.29
N TYR A 11 0.15 -26.96 12.36
CA TYR A 11 1.32 -26.08 12.35
C TYR A 11 2.63 -26.87 12.19
N ALA A 12 2.75 -28.04 12.80
CA ALA A 12 3.93 -28.90 12.63
C ALA A 12 4.08 -29.39 11.19
N ILE A 13 2.98 -29.76 10.53
CA ILE A 13 2.97 -30.13 9.11
C ILE A 13 3.39 -28.95 8.25
N MET A 14 2.82 -27.75 8.48
CA MET A 14 3.16 -26.54 7.74
C MET A 14 4.66 -26.22 7.85
N LEU A 15 5.21 -26.22 9.07
CA LEU A 15 6.65 -25.99 9.29
C LEU A 15 7.50 -27.08 8.62
N GLY A 16 7.09 -28.33 8.71
CA GLY A 16 7.77 -29.45 8.04
C GLY A 16 7.83 -29.27 6.51
N LEU A 17 6.73 -28.84 5.90
CA LEU A 17 6.69 -28.53 4.46
C LEU A 17 7.60 -27.36 4.08
N ILE A 18 7.66 -26.29 4.90
CA ILE A 18 8.55 -25.14 4.66
C ILE A 18 10.02 -25.56 4.73
N ILE A 19 10.38 -26.36 5.73
CA ILE A 19 11.74 -26.90 5.89
C ILE A 19 12.09 -27.81 4.69
N LEU A 20 11.17 -28.63 4.24
CA LEU A 20 11.33 -29.50 3.09
C LEU A 20 11.61 -28.69 1.82
N VAL A 21 10.87 -27.60 1.58
CA VAL A 21 11.14 -26.67 0.49
C VAL A 21 12.53 -26.03 0.64
N GLY A 22 12.94 -25.67 1.84
CA GLY A 22 14.26 -25.11 2.12
C GLY A 22 15.40 -26.06 1.76
N ILE A 23 15.23 -27.36 2.01
CA ILE A 23 16.24 -28.39 1.72
C ILE A 23 16.27 -28.75 0.24
N PHE A 24 15.09 -28.95 -0.38
CA PHE A 24 15.01 -29.44 -1.77
C PHE A 24 15.13 -28.35 -2.83
N GLN A 25 14.75 -27.11 -2.52
CA GLN A 25 14.74 -26.03 -3.50
C GLN A 25 15.72 -24.91 -3.11
N SER A 26 15.38 -24.08 -2.14
CA SER A 26 16.30 -23.09 -1.54
C SER A 26 15.70 -22.46 -0.29
N TRP A 27 16.57 -22.00 0.60
CA TRP A 27 16.13 -21.27 1.81
C TRP A 27 15.47 -19.93 1.48
N ASN A 28 15.87 -19.26 0.39
CA ASN A 28 15.26 -17.99 -0.03
C ASN A 28 13.79 -18.20 -0.42
N VAL A 29 13.47 -19.27 -1.14
CA VAL A 29 12.08 -19.63 -1.49
C VAL A 29 11.29 -20.01 -0.25
N ALA A 30 11.84 -20.81 0.65
CA ALA A 30 11.18 -21.19 1.90
C ALA A 30 10.84 -19.96 2.77
N LEU A 31 11.77 -19.01 2.90
CA LEU A 31 11.55 -17.76 3.63
C LEU A 31 10.50 -16.87 2.95
N SER A 32 10.50 -16.81 1.62
CA SER A 32 9.47 -16.07 0.86
C SER A 32 8.07 -16.66 1.10
N ILE A 33 7.94 -17.98 1.08
CA ILE A 33 6.67 -18.67 1.40
C ILE A 33 6.27 -18.38 2.84
N PHE A 34 7.21 -18.43 3.79
CA PHE A 34 6.95 -18.13 5.19
C PHE A 34 6.45 -16.69 5.39
N ASN A 35 7.06 -15.71 4.72
CA ASN A 35 6.60 -14.33 4.73
C ASN A 35 5.17 -14.19 4.20
N MET A 36 4.85 -14.85 3.09
CA MET A 36 3.49 -14.86 2.55
C MET A 36 2.48 -15.48 3.53
N CYS A 37 2.87 -16.53 4.24
CA CYS A 37 2.05 -17.12 5.30
C CYS A 37 1.79 -16.13 6.45
N LEU A 38 2.80 -15.36 6.87
CA LEU A 38 2.65 -14.34 7.91
C LEU A 38 1.71 -13.22 7.49
N ILE A 39 1.86 -12.70 6.25
CA ILE A 39 0.97 -11.68 5.70
C ILE A 39 -0.48 -12.20 5.66
N SER A 40 -0.67 -13.43 5.16
CA SER A 40 -1.99 -14.06 5.10
C SER A 40 -2.59 -14.28 6.49
N ALA A 41 -1.76 -14.62 7.49
CA ALA A 41 -2.20 -14.77 8.88
C ALA A 41 -2.73 -13.46 9.46
N VAL A 42 -2.03 -12.33 9.24
CA VAL A 42 -2.49 -11.01 9.67
C VAL A 42 -3.81 -10.64 9.01
N MET A 43 -3.94 -10.85 7.69
CA MET A 43 -5.19 -10.61 6.96
C MET A 43 -6.34 -11.47 7.49
N THR A 44 -6.07 -12.76 7.76
CA THR A 44 -7.06 -13.70 8.31
C THR A 44 -7.49 -13.30 9.71
N MET A 45 -6.58 -12.80 10.55
CA MET A 45 -6.95 -12.26 11.87
C MET A 45 -7.90 -11.08 11.75
N GLY A 46 -7.65 -10.14 10.84
CA GLY A 46 -8.55 -9.03 10.55
C GLY A 46 -9.93 -9.50 10.06
N ALA A 47 -9.96 -10.47 9.15
CA ALA A 47 -11.20 -11.10 8.67
C ALA A 47 -11.96 -11.79 9.80
N ASN A 48 -11.26 -12.48 10.70
CA ASN A 48 -11.87 -13.20 11.82
C ASN A 48 -12.52 -12.25 12.84
N ILE A 49 -11.97 -11.06 13.05
CA ILE A 49 -12.61 -10.02 13.90
C ILE A 49 -13.97 -9.63 13.32
N GLN A 50 -14.07 -9.47 12.01
CA GLN A 50 -15.32 -9.08 11.35
C GLN A 50 -16.29 -10.25 11.24
N TRP A 51 -15.84 -11.38 10.71
CA TRP A 51 -16.71 -12.53 10.46
C TRP A 51 -16.93 -13.37 11.73
N GLY A 52 -15.85 -13.72 12.45
CA GLY A 52 -15.92 -14.60 13.60
C GLY A 52 -16.56 -13.96 14.82
N TYR A 53 -16.21 -12.72 15.14
CA TYR A 53 -16.71 -12.01 16.34
C TYR A 53 -17.93 -11.14 16.06
N ALA A 54 -17.92 -10.35 14.99
CA ALA A 54 -19.01 -9.45 14.69
C ALA A 54 -20.13 -10.09 13.83
N GLY A 55 -19.89 -11.26 13.24
CA GLY A 55 -20.84 -11.95 12.36
C GLY A 55 -21.09 -11.21 11.02
N LEU A 56 -20.20 -10.29 10.65
CA LEU A 56 -20.31 -9.48 9.46
C LEU A 56 -19.46 -10.07 8.34
N ILE A 57 -20.08 -10.55 7.27
CA ILE A 57 -19.38 -11.10 6.12
C ILE A 57 -18.84 -9.94 5.28
N ASN A 58 -17.52 -9.80 5.20
CA ASN A 58 -16.84 -8.79 4.41
C ASN A 58 -15.86 -9.46 3.42
N PHE A 59 -16.16 -9.37 2.13
CA PHE A 59 -15.28 -9.84 1.07
C PHE A 59 -14.36 -8.74 0.51
N GLY A 60 -14.47 -7.52 1.04
CA GLY A 60 -13.70 -6.36 0.60
C GLY A 60 -12.29 -6.24 1.17
N LEU A 61 -11.69 -7.29 1.71
CA LEU A 61 -10.38 -7.26 2.37
C LEU A 61 -9.25 -6.76 1.45
N MET A 62 -9.31 -7.08 0.17
CA MET A 62 -8.30 -6.66 -0.81
C MET A 62 -8.27 -5.15 -1.03
N GLY A 63 -9.41 -4.44 -0.92
CA GLY A 63 -9.46 -2.99 -0.98
C GLY A 63 -8.69 -2.32 0.17
N TYR A 64 -8.79 -2.87 1.37
CA TYR A 64 -8.02 -2.37 2.51
C TYR A 64 -6.51 -2.64 2.35
N ALA A 65 -6.14 -3.81 1.83
CA ALA A 65 -4.75 -4.14 1.52
C ALA A 65 -4.19 -3.22 0.42
N ALA A 66 -4.96 -2.92 -0.61
CA ALA A 66 -4.58 -2.01 -1.68
C ALA A 66 -4.34 -0.59 -1.15
N LEU A 67 -5.16 -0.09 -0.21
CA LEU A 67 -4.92 1.20 0.46
C LEU A 67 -3.65 1.20 1.32
N GLY A 68 -3.32 0.08 1.94
CA GLY A 68 -2.03 -0.09 2.63
C GLY A 68 -0.84 0.03 1.67
N GLY A 69 -0.93 -0.60 0.50
CA GLY A 69 0.06 -0.47 -0.57
C GLY A 69 0.17 0.96 -1.11
N LEU A 70 -0.97 1.63 -1.34
CA LEU A 70 -1.02 3.04 -1.71
C LEU A 70 -0.31 3.92 -0.69
N ALA A 71 -0.55 3.72 0.61
CA ALA A 71 0.11 4.48 1.66
C ALA A 71 1.64 4.28 1.63
N ALA A 72 2.13 3.08 1.33
CA ALA A 72 3.54 2.81 1.18
C ALA A 72 4.15 3.64 0.02
N VAL A 73 3.47 3.72 -1.11
CA VAL A 73 3.90 4.53 -2.26
C VAL A 73 3.92 6.02 -1.91
N LEU A 74 2.82 6.55 -1.35
CA LEU A 74 2.68 7.98 -1.05
C LEU A 74 3.63 8.48 0.04
N ILE A 75 4.04 7.62 0.96
CA ILE A 75 4.87 8.02 2.11
C ILE A 75 6.35 7.71 1.89
N SER A 76 6.67 6.52 1.35
CA SER A 76 8.04 6.02 1.37
C SER A 76 8.82 6.21 0.07
N VAL A 77 8.14 6.30 -1.07
CA VAL A 77 8.84 6.56 -2.33
C VAL A 77 9.36 7.98 -2.34
N GLU A 78 10.55 8.19 -2.88
CA GLU A 78 11.10 9.54 -3.08
C GLU A 78 10.25 10.36 -4.05
N PRO A 79 10.07 11.66 -3.81
CA PRO A 79 9.32 12.53 -4.72
C PRO A 79 10.06 12.67 -6.06
N VAL A 80 9.33 12.46 -7.15
CA VAL A 80 9.88 12.62 -8.51
C VAL A 80 9.81 14.10 -8.90
N GLN A 81 10.92 14.83 -8.73
CA GLN A 81 10.99 16.28 -8.96
C GLN A 81 10.53 16.69 -10.36
N GLU A 82 10.91 15.94 -11.39
CA GLU A 82 10.51 16.21 -12.78
C GLU A 82 8.99 16.14 -12.97
N ALA A 83 8.32 15.17 -12.36
CA ALA A 83 6.87 15.03 -12.39
C ALA A 83 6.15 16.14 -11.61
N TRP A 84 6.74 16.59 -10.49
CA TRP A 84 6.23 17.71 -9.72
C TRP A 84 6.30 19.03 -10.52
N VAL A 85 7.39 19.27 -11.23
CA VAL A 85 7.55 20.45 -12.11
C VAL A 85 6.62 20.36 -13.30
N ALA A 86 6.44 19.17 -13.90
CA ALA A 86 5.60 18.99 -15.09
C ALA A 86 4.10 19.23 -14.82
N GLY A 87 3.57 18.82 -13.68
CA GLY A 87 2.13 18.92 -13.42
C GLY A 87 1.71 18.91 -11.94
N GLY A 88 2.63 18.60 -11.01
CA GLY A 88 2.30 18.40 -9.60
C GLY A 88 1.63 19.60 -8.94
N PHE A 89 2.08 20.83 -9.23
CA PHE A 89 1.46 22.05 -8.72
C PHE A 89 0.02 22.24 -9.19
N SER A 90 -0.26 21.92 -10.45
CA SER A 90 -1.61 22.04 -11.01
C SER A 90 -2.57 21.02 -10.40
N ILE A 91 -2.07 19.84 -10.05
CA ILE A 91 -2.86 18.85 -9.30
C ILE A 91 -3.16 19.32 -7.88
N LEU A 92 -2.20 19.93 -7.17
CA LEU A 92 -2.47 20.55 -5.88
C LEU A 92 -3.53 21.64 -5.99
N MET A 93 -3.46 22.49 -7.03
CA MET A 93 -4.50 23.50 -7.30
C MET A 93 -5.86 22.85 -7.53
N SER A 94 -5.94 21.74 -8.26
CA SER A 94 -7.19 21.01 -8.49
C SER A 94 -7.76 20.44 -7.19
N LEU A 95 -6.93 19.92 -6.29
CA LEU A 95 -7.34 19.48 -4.96
C LEU A 95 -7.87 20.65 -4.11
N TRP A 96 -7.21 21.80 -4.14
CA TRP A 96 -7.71 23.00 -3.47
C TRP A 96 -9.04 23.49 -4.03
N LEU A 97 -9.25 23.40 -5.33
CA LEU A 97 -10.55 23.69 -5.95
C LEU A 97 -11.65 22.76 -5.47
N ILE A 98 -11.37 21.47 -5.29
CA ILE A 98 -12.34 20.52 -4.71
C ILE A 98 -12.72 20.93 -3.29
N VAL A 99 -11.72 21.23 -2.46
CA VAL A 99 -11.95 21.67 -1.07
C VAL A 99 -12.75 22.97 -1.05
N ALA A 100 -12.39 23.95 -1.88
CA ALA A 100 -13.11 25.21 -1.99
C ALA A 100 -14.56 25.02 -2.43
N MET A 101 -14.79 24.15 -3.43
CA MET A 101 -16.13 23.78 -3.89
C MET A 101 -16.98 23.20 -2.76
N VAL A 102 -16.44 22.28 -1.97
CA VAL A 102 -17.13 21.71 -0.80
C VAL A 102 -17.49 22.78 0.22
N PHE A 103 -16.57 23.70 0.50
CA PHE A 103 -16.82 24.83 1.41
C PHE A 103 -17.91 25.77 0.89
N ILE A 104 -17.86 26.12 -0.40
CA ILE A 104 -18.90 26.96 -1.04
C ILE A 104 -20.25 26.28 -0.95
N ILE A 105 -20.34 25.00 -1.26
CA ILE A 105 -21.60 24.23 -1.17
C ILE A 105 -22.13 24.24 0.28
N ARG A 106 -21.26 23.97 1.26
CA ARG A 106 -21.64 24.01 2.68
C ARG A 106 -22.08 25.40 3.13
N PHE A 107 -21.40 26.45 2.69
CA PHE A 107 -21.77 27.82 2.96
C PHE A 107 -23.18 28.16 2.40
N VAL A 108 -23.42 27.77 1.14
CA VAL A 108 -24.73 27.97 0.48
C VAL A 108 -25.83 27.17 1.21
N LEU A 109 -25.55 25.92 1.61
CA LEU A 109 -26.49 25.10 2.36
C LEU A 109 -26.83 25.66 3.72
N LYS A 110 -25.89 26.32 4.38
CA LYS A 110 -26.07 26.89 5.74
C LYS A 110 -26.81 28.25 5.73
N ASN A 111 -26.49 29.11 4.76
CA ASN A 111 -26.91 30.51 4.79
C ASN A 111 -28.15 30.82 3.94
N PHE A 112 -28.52 29.93 3.03
CA PHE A 112 -29.69 30.16 2.15
C PHE A 112 -30.82 29.17 2.47
N GLU A 113 -32.06 29.65 2.49
CA GLU A 113 -33.24 28.84 2.72
C GLU A 113 -33.46 27.80 1.59
N LYS A 114 -34.20 26.75 1.90
CA LYS A 114 -34.53 25.70 0.95
C LYS A 114 -35.45 26.27 -0.17
N SER A 115 -34.84 26.53 -1.33
CA SER A 115 -35.52 27.05 -2.53
C SER A 115 -35.08 26.25 -3.77
N LYS A 116 -35.93 26.25 -4.81
CA LYS A 116 -35.53 25.70 -6.12
C LYS A 116 -34.30 26.40 -6.68
N ILE A 117 -34.18 27.72 -6.48
CA ILE A 117 -33.03 28.52 -6.90
C ILE A 117 -31.76 28.04 -6.23
N ARG A 118 -31.80 27.73 -4.92
CA ARG A 118 -30.63 27.17 -4.21
C ARG A 118 -30.22 25.82 -4.80
N THR A 119 -31.17 24.95 -5.11
CA THR A 119 -30.89 23.62 -5.68
C THR A 119 -30.22 23.76 -7.06
N TYR A 120 -30.78 24.62 -7.93
CA TYR A 120 -30.18 24.87 -9.23
C TYR A 120 -28.79 25.55 -9.12
N GLY A 121 -28.63 26.48 -8.17
CA GLY A 121 -27.34 27.12 -7.89
C GLY A 121 -26.27 26.13 -7.46
N ILE A 122 -26.60 25.20 -6.55
CA ILE A 122 -25.68 24.14 -6.13
C ILE A 122 -25.35 23.21 -7.31
N ALA A 123 -26.33 22.82 -8.11
CA ALA A 123 -26.11 22.00 -9.29
C ALA A 123 -25.16 22.69 -10.29
N ALA A 124 -25.37 23.99 -10.53
CA ALA A 124 -24.47 24.78 -11.38
C ALA A 124 -23.03 24.84 -10.84
N ILE A 125 -22.86 25.07 -9.52
CA ILE A 125 -21.54 25.06 -8.87
C ILE A 125 -20.85 23.70 -9.03
N ILE A 126 -21.58 22.61 -8.85
CA ILE A 126 -21.03 21.26 -9.01
C ILE A 126 -20.61 21.00 -10.46
N ILE A 127 -21.47 21.30 -11.43
CA ILE A 127 -21.20 21.05 -12.84
C ILE A 127 -20.00 21.90 -13.30
N THR A 128 -20.01 23.21 -13.01
CA THR A 128 -18.91 24.10 -13.35
C THR A 128 -17.61 23.69 -12.67
N GLY A 129 -17.67 23.33 -11.39
CA GLY A 129 -16.51 22.85 -10.64
C GLY A 129 -15.91 21.58 -11.23
N ILE A 130 -16.73 20.59 -11.58
CA ILE A 130 -16.26 19.36 -12.22
C ILE A 130 -15.61 19.65 -13.57
N ILE A 131 -16.18 20.53 -14.39
CA ILE A 131 -15.59 20.89 -15.70
C ILE A 131 -14.24 21.55 -15.50
N ILE A 132 -14.11 22.53 -14.61
CA ILE A 132 -12.85 23.22 -14.34
C ILE A 132 -11.79 22.25 -13.83
N ILE A 133 -12.12 21.42 -12.83
CA ILE A 133 -11.21 20.43 -12.26
C ILE A 133 -10.75 19.45 -13.34
N ARG A 134 -11.65 18.96 -14.18
CA ARG A 134 -11.31 18.04 -15.25
C ARG A 134 -10.33 18.65 -16.25
N VAL A 135 -10.63 19.84 -16.76
CA VAL A 135 -9.77 20.53 -17.74
C VAL A 135 -8.38 20.83 -17.17
N THR A 136 -8.29 21.26 -15.90
CA THR A 136 -7.00 21.57 -15.27
C THR A 136 -6.22 20.32 -14.87
N SER A 137 -6.87 19.23 -14.48
CA SER A 137 -6.19 18.01 -14.06
C SER A 137 -5.76 17.14 -15.24
N GLU A 138 -6.55 17.05 -16.32
CA GLU A 138 -6.28 16.17 -17.47
C GLU A 138 -4.94 16.49 -18.13
N THR A 139 -4.70 17.75 -18.45
CA THR A 139 -3.41 18.21 -19.03
C THR A 139 -2.22 18.00 -18.11
N SER A 140 -2.43 18.11 -16.79
CA SER A 140 -1.39 17.93 -15.79
C SER A 140 -1.07 16.46 -15.56
N ILE A 141 -2.07 15.60 -15.58
CA ILE A 141 -1.93 14.14 -15.48
C ILE A 141 -1.13 13.61 -16.68
N GLU A 142 -1.52 14.00 -17.89
CA GLU A 142 -0.78 13.64 -19.10
C GLU A 142 0.67 14.12 -19.06
N ALA A 143 0.92 15.32 -18.58
CA ALA A 143 2.27 15.85 -18.44
C ALA A 143 3.12 15.05 -17.45
N ILE A 144 2.55 14.61 -16.31
CA ILE A 144 3.22 13.78 -15.31
C ILE A 144 3.52 12.39 -15.87
N GLU A 145 2.54 11.74 -16.49
CA GLU A 145 2.69 10.38 -17.03
C GLU A 145 3.70 10.31 -18.16
N ASN A 146 3.89 11.42 -18.92
CA ASN A 146 4.85 11.51 -20.00
C ASN A 146 6.29 11.77 -19.56
N VAL A 147 6.55 12.10 -18.31
CA VAL A 147 7.91 12.37 -17.76
C VAL A 147 8.78 11.11 -17.80
N ASN A 148 8.66 10.13 -18.26
CA ASN A 148 9.33 8.84 -18.32
C ASN A 148 8.36 7.72 -17.92
N PRO A 149 7.49 7.33 -18.85
CA PRO A 149 6.41 6.34 -18.57
C PRO A 149 6.92 4.98 -18.06
N ALA A 150 8.18 4.66 -18.34
CA ALA A 150 8.78 3.39 -17.93
C ALA A 150 9.19 3.38 -16.44
N THR A 151 9.65 4.49 -15.90
CA THR A 151 10.27 4.53 -14.56
C THR A 151 9.66 5.55 -13.60
N THR A 152 9.35 6.78 -14.04
CA THR A 152 9.03 7.93 -13.19
C THR A 152 7.75 8.69 -13.58
N GLY A 153 6.84 8.07 -14.35
CA GLY A 153 5.57 8.66 -14.78
C GLY A 153 4.53 8.77 -13.65
N PHE A 154 4.94 9.21 -12.45
CA PHE A 154 4.07 9.44 -11.29
C PHE A 154 4.73 10.44 -10.33
N LEU A 155 3.95 11.02 -9.41
CA LEU A 155 4.46 12.06 -8.50
C LEU A 155 5.48 11.57 -7.47
N GLY A 156 5.51 10.27 -7.19
CA GLY A 156 6.26 9.73 -6.06
C GLY A 156 5.56 9.98 -4.73
N GLY A 157 6.31 9.81 -3.64
CA GLY A 157 5.83 9.99 -2.28
C GLY A 157 6.56 11.12 -1.55
N LEU A 158 6.60 11.01 -0.22
CA LEU A 158 7.24 11.98 0.67
C LEU A 158 8.70 11.63 1.00
N GLY A 159 9.22 10.47 0.60
CA GLY A 159 10.57 10.01 0.94
C GLY A 159 10.76 9.74 2.44
N LEU A 160 9.69 9.44 3.17
CA LEU A 160 9.76 9.15 4.61
C LEU A 160 9.99 7.65 4.86
N PRO A 161 10.57 7.28 6.02
CA PRO A 161 10.75 5.88 6.36
C PRO A 161 9.44 5.07 6.27
N ILE A 162 9.52 3.87 5.72
CA ILE A 162 8.36 3.02 5.43
C ILE A 162 7.47 2.73 6.66
N MET A 163 8.02 2.83 7.86
CA MET A 163 7.25 2.64 9.10
C MET A 163 6.12 3.66 9.25
N PHE A 164 6.28 4.89 8.73
CA PHE A 164 5.21 5.90 8.73
C PHE A 164 4.06 5.52 7.80
N SER A 165 4.35 4.79 6.72
CA SER A 165 3.30 4.32 5.81
C SER A 165 2.33 3.34 6.48
N TRP A 166 2.76 2.59 7.48
CA TRP A 166 1.88 1.68 8.23
C TRP A 166 0.80 2.44 9.00
N ILE A 167 1.19 3.56 9.61
CA ILE A 167 0.25 4.42 10.35
C ILE A 167 -0.73 5.08 9.37
N VAL A 168 -0.23 5.64 8.27
CA VAL A 168 -1.07 6.29 7.25
C VAL A 168 -1.98 5.27 6.57
N GLY A 169 -1.47 4.07 6.25
CA GLY A 169 -2.25 2.98 5.70
C GLY A 169 -3.37 2.52 6.64
N ALA A 170 -3.11 2.48 7.95
CA ALA A 170 -4.13 2.18 8.94
C ALA A 170 -5.25 3.25 8.95
N PHE A 171 -4.91 4.54 8.83
CA PHE A 171 -5.90 5.62 8.72
C PHE A 171 -6.70 5.55 7.41
N PHE A 172 -6.08 5.22 6.28
CA PHE A 172 -6.78 5.04 5.01
C PHE A 172 -7.75 3.86 5.09
N ALA A 173 -7.31 2.73 5.64
CA ALA A 173 -8.16 1.57 5.85
C ALA A 173 -9.32 1.88 6.81
N ALA A 174 -9.07 2.60 7.91
CA ALA A 174 -10.11 3.02 8.85
C ALA A 174 -11.10 3.99 8.19
N GLY A 175 -10.65 4.92 7.36
CA GLY A 175 -11.51 5.82 6.59
C GLY A 175 -12.43 5.06 5.63
N LEU A 176 -11.88 4.10 4.87
CA LEU A 176 -12.68 3.23 4.02
C LEU A 176 -13.67 2.39 4.84
N ALA A 177 -13.22 1.81 5.96
CA ALA A 177 -14.08 1.02 6.84
C ALA A 177 -15.24 1.84 7.40
N PHE A 178 -15.01 3.12 7.73
CA PHE A 178 -16.06 4.04 8.16
C PHE A 178 -17.08 4.31 7.07
N ILE A 179 -16.65 4.52 5.83
CA ILE A 179 -17.53 4.73 4.67
C ILE A 179 -18.36 3.47 4.40
N VAL A 180 -17.69 2.32 4.30
CA VAL A 180 -18.34 1.02 4.10
C VAL A 180 -19.32 0.74 5.23
N GLY A 181 -18.94 0.99 6.47
CA GLY A 181 -19.81 0.82 7.64
C GLY A 181 -21.08 1.66 7.54
N LYS A 182 -20.97 2.94 7.20
CA LYS A 182 -22.15 3.81 7.03
C LYS A 182 -23.09 3.39 5.91
N VAL A 183 -22.55 2.87 4.81
CA VAL A 183 -23.35 2.51 3.62
C VAL A 183 -23.89 1.09 3.73
N ALA A 184 -23.10 0.16 4.23
CA ALA A 184 -23.36 -1.26 4.10
C ALA A 184 -23.89 -1.94 5.37
N LEU A 185 -23.65 -1.40 6.58
CA LEU A 185 -24.08 -2.05 7.85
C LEU A 185 -25.62 -2.17 8.00
N GLY A 186 -26.39 -1.40 7.26
CA GLY A 186 -27.86 -1.54 7.23
C GLY A 186 -28.37 -2.65 6.32
N LEU A 187 -27.51 -3.29 5.55
CA LEU A 187 -27.88 -4.32 4.59
C LEU A 187 -27.97 -5.71 5.27
N ARG A 188 -28.80 -6.60 4.67
CA ARG A 188 -28.78 -8.02 5.06
C ARG A 188 -27.44 -8.64 4.72
N ALA A 189 -27.04 -9.70 5.43
CA ALA A 189 -25.71 -10.32 5.34
C ALA A 189 -25.27 -10.62 3.90
N ASP A 190 -26.15 -11.14 3.05
CA ASP A 190 -25.84 -11.47 1.65
C ASP A 190 -25.53 -10.21 0.82
N TYR A 191 -26.33 -9.15 1.00
CA TYR A 191 -26.12 -7.87 0.32
C TYR A 191 -24.89 -7.14 0.87
N LEU A 192 -24.60 -7.28 2.17
CA LEU A 192 -23.39 -6.74 2.79
C LEU A 192 -22.14 -7.36 2.14
N ALA A 193 -22.14 -8.67 1.96
CA ALA A 193 -21.02 -9.39 1.33
C ALA A 193 -20.75 -8.90 -0.10
N ILE A 194 -21.81 -8.76 -0.92
CA ILE A 194 -21.70 -8.26 -2.29
C ILE A 194 -21.28 -6.78 -2.32
N ALA A 195 -21.88 -5.95 -1.47
CA ALA A 195 -21.57 -4.53 -1.40
C ALA A 195 -20.10 -4.29 -1.01
N THR A 196 -19.57 -5.02 -0.03
CA THR A 196 -18.18 -4.90 0.39
C THR A 196 -17.20 -5.35 -0.70
N LEU A 197 -17.53 -6.40 -1.44
CA LEU A 197 -16.77 -6.84 -2.60
C LEU A 197 -16.72 -5.75 -3.69
N LEU A 198 -17.89 -5.21 -4.07
CA LEU A 198 -17.97 -4.17 -5.11
C LEU A 198 -17.22 -2.89 -4.70
N ILE A 199 -17.36 -2.45 -3.46
CA ILE A 199 -16.60 -1.27 -2.97
C ILE A 199 -15.10 -1.53 -3.04
N SER A 200 -14.65 -2.72 -2.68
CA SER A 200 -13.25 -3.12 -2.78
C SER A 200 -12.75 -3.08 -4.23
N GLU A 201 -13.51 -3.63 -5.16
CA GLU A 201 -13.16 -3.61 -6.58
C GLU A 201 -13.11 -2.19 -7.14
N ILE A 202 -14.01 -1.30 -6.72
CA ILE A 202 -13.99 0.12 -7.10
C ILE A 202 -12.70 0.78 -6.59
N VAL A 203 -12.31 0.55 -5.33
CA VAL A 203 -11.07 1.10 -4.76
C VAL A 203 -9.85 0.60 -5.53
N ILE A 204 -9.79 -0.70 -5.80
CA ILE A 204 -8.70 -1.30 -6.56
C ILE A 204 -8.66 -0.76 -8.00
N ALA A 205 -9.82 -0.61 -8.64
CA ALA A 205 -9.92 -0.05 -9.98
C ALA A 205 -9.40 1.40 -10.02
N ILE A 206 -9.79 2.25 -9.07
CA ILE A 206 -9.27 3.61 -8.96
C ILE A 206 -7.75 3.60 -8.82
N ILE A 207 -7.20 2.82 -7.88
CA ILE A 207 -5.74 2.72 -7.68
C ILE A 207 -5.02 2.26 -8.94
N LYS A 208 -5.60 1.33 -9.70
CA LYS A 208 -5.01 0.80 -10.93
C LYS A 208 -5.04 1.78 -12.11
N HIS A 209 -6.01 2.69 -12.15
CA HIS A 209 -6.18 3.62 -13.28
C HIS A 209 -5.55 5.00 -13.04
N GLU A 210 -5.15 5.30 -11.79
CA GLU A 210 -4.53 6.58 -11.44
C GLU A 210 -3.00 6.45 -11.49
N ASP A 211 -2.42 6.27 -12.69
CA ASP A 211 -0.99 6.06 -12.91
C ASP A 211 -0.14 7.21 -12.34
N TRP A 212 -0.58 8.45 -12.51
CA TRP A 212 0.10 9.65 -12.02
C TRP A 212 0.32 9.68 -10.50
N LEU A 213 -0.53 9.00 -9.72
CA LEU A 213 -0.48 8.96 -8.26
C LEU A 213 0.15 7.68 -7.72
N THR A 214 -0.25 6.54 -8.28
CA THR A 214 0.04 5.20 -7.74
C THR A 214 1.01 4.40 -8.59
N ARG A 215 1.32 4.90 -9.80
CA ARG A 215 1.95 4.17 -10.88
C ARG A 215 1.06 3.05 -11.47
N GLY A 216 -0.21 3.02 -11.10
CA GLY A 216 -1.24 2.13 -11.62
C GLY A 216 -0.91 0.64 -11.45
N VAL A 217 -0.91 -0.09 -12.55
CA VAL A 217 -0.58 -1.54 -12.59
C VAL A 217 0.92 -1.82 -12.69
N LYS A 218 1.75 -0.80 -12.85
CA LYS A 218 3.21 -0.95 -12.99
C LYS A 218 3.85 -1.16 -11.62
N ASN A 219 4.97 -1.88 -11.58
CA ASN A 219 5.70 -2.09 -10.33
C ASN A 219 6.33 -0.78 -9.83
N VAL A 220 6.15 -0.49 -8.56
CA VAL A 220 6.84 0.62 -7.88
C VAL A 220 8.23 0.15 -7.48
N ILE A 221 9.25 0.90 -7.89
CA ILE A 221 10.66 0.67 -7.59
C ILE A 221 11.10 1.73 -6.58
N GLY A 222 12.08 1.42 -5.73
CA GLY A 222 12.64 2.40 -4.78
C GLY A 222 11.92 2.47 -3.43
N LEU A 223 11.20 1.42 -3.05
CA LEU A 223 10.70 1.27 -1.69
C LEU A 223 11.84 0.79 -0.79
N ASP A 224 12.24 1.61 0.17
CA ASP A 224 13.24 1.25 1.16
C ASP A 224 12.73 0.14 2.09
N ARG A 225 13.62 -0.80 2.42
CA ARG A 225 13.30 -1.83 3.40
C ARG A 225 13.51 -1.27 4.81
N PRO A 226 12.66 -1.64 5.80
CA PRO A 226 12.88 -1.25 7.19
C PRO A 226 14.10 -1.95 7.82
N VAL A 227 14.68 -2.91 7.12
CA VAL A 227 15.83 -3.72 7.53
C VAL A 227 16.98 -3.49 6.55
N PRO A 228 18.23 -3.37 7.02
CA PRO A 228 19.39 -3.19 6.15
C PRO A 228 19.49 -4.29 5.10
N TYR A 229 19.98 -3.94 3.92
CA TYR A 229 20.22 -4.91 2.86
C TYR A 229 21.31 -5.91 3.27
N GLU A 230 21.26 -7.11 2.71
CA GLU A 230 22.24 -8.17 2.96
C GLU A 230 23.68 -7.70 2.71
N ILE A 231 23.90 -6.90 1.66
CA ILE A 231 25.19 -6.30 1.31
C ILE A 231 25.68 -5.35 2.43
N GLU A 232 24.77 -4.56 3.00
CA GLU A 232 25.12 -3.64 4.09
C GLU A 232 25.42 -4.39 5.40
N LEU A 233 24.72 -5.48 5.66
CA LEU A 233 24.97 -6.34 6.82
C LEU A 233 26.33 -7.02 6.74
N GLN A 234 26.75 -7.43 5.53
CA GLN A 234 28.07 -8.03 5.30
C GLN A 234 29.24 -7.05 5.53
N THR A 235 29.00 -5.74 5.52
CA THR A 235 30.00 -4.71 5.80
C THR A 235 30.05 -4.28 7.28
N LYS A 236 29.01 -4.66 8.09
CA LYS A 236 28.93 -4.24 9.48
C LYS A 236 29.67 -5.20 10.41
N GLU A 237 30.68 -4.70 11.13
CA GLU A 237 31.53 -5.50 12.06
C GLU A 237 30.71 -6.28 13.10
N TRP A 238 29.64 -5.70 13.65
CA TRP A 238 28.81 -6.37 14.64
C TRP A 238 28.14 -7.63 14.07
N PHE A 239 27.72 -7.59 12.81
CA PHE A 239 27.07 -8.72 12.14
C PHE A 239 28.09 -9.80 11.77
N ILE A 240 29.28 -9.39 11.29
CA ILE A 240 30.41 -10.30 11.00
C ILE A 240 30.81 -11.03 12.28
N ASN A 241 30.97 -10.31 13.40
CA ASN A 241 31.28 -10.89 14.70
C ASN A 241 30.21 -11.84 15.21
N LEU A 242 28.93 -11.53 14.99
CA LEU A 242 27.80 -12.40 15.34
C LEU A 242 27.84 -13.71 14.55
N VAL A 243 28.04 -13.61 13.23
CA VAL A 243 28.16 -14.78 12.34
C VAL A 243 29.39 -15.61 12.67
N ALA A 244 30.53 -14.97 12.96
CA ALA A 244 31.76 -15.65 13.39
C ALA A 244 31.56 -16.42 14.72
N LYS A 245 30.81 -15.85 15.66
CA LYS A 245 30.49 -16.50 16.94
C LYS A 245 29.61 -17.75 16.76
N PHE A 246 28.69 -17.75 15.79
CA PHE A 246 27.88 -18.92 15.46
C PHE A 246 28.60 -19.94 14.59
N ASN A 247 29.58 -19.52 13.79
CA ASN A 247 30.39 -20.36 12.92
C ASN A 247 31.82 -20.61 13.45
N SER A 248 31.99 -20.66 14.75
CA SER A 248 33.31 -20.77 15.44
C SER A 248 34.20 -21.95 15.02
N GLY A 249 33.81 -22.72 14.00
CA GLY A 249 34.59 -23.78 13.39
C GLY A 249 35.02 -23.57 11.93
N LYS A 250 34.66 -22.45 11.29
CA LYS A 250 35.02 -22.18 9.87
C LYS A 250 35.58 -20.78 9.69
N LEU A 251 36.82 -20.56 10.13
CA LEU A 251 37.59 -19.33 9.86
C LEU A 251 37.75 -19.05 8.35
N ASP A 252 37.63 -20.08 7.52
CA ASP A 252 37.74 -19.98 6.05
C ASP A 252 36.61 -19.23 5.35
N LEU A 253 35.47 -19.04 6.02
CA LEU A 253 34.33 -18.31 5.43
C LEU A 253 34.56 -16.78 5.48
N ILE A 254 35.28 -16.29 6.48
CA ILE A 254 35.57 -14.85 6.64
C ILE A 254 36.61 -14.41 5.62
N SER A 255 37.66 -15.22 5.37
CA SER A 255 38.62 -14.96 4.32
C SER A 255 38.02 -14.92 2.94
N SER A 256 37.10 -15.83 2.63
CA SER A 256 36.38 -15.87 1.33
C SER A 256 35.42 -14.69 1.11
N ILE A 257 34.88 -14.08 2.17
CA ILE A 257 34.06 -12.87 2.08
C ILE A 257 34.91 -11.63 1.86
N THR A 258 36.08 -11.56 2.52
CA THR A 258 37.08 -10.46 2.37
C THR A 258 37.67 -10.48 0.96
N ASP A 259 38.05 -11.64 0.44
CA ASP A 259 38.57 -11.80 -0.93
C ASP A 259 37.51 -11.40 -1.99
N LYS A 260 36.23 -11.72 -1.78
CA LYS A 260 35.16 -11.27 -2.69
C LYS A 260 34.94 -9.77 -2.67
N GLN A 261 35.18 -9.08 -1.55
CA GLN A 261 35.11 -7.62 -1.48
C GLN A 261 36.27 -6.94 -2.21
N GLU A 262 37.48 -7.51 -2.20
CA GLU A 262 38.58 -7.02 -3.01
C GLU A 262 38.32 -7.21 -4.52
N ILE A 263 37.77 -8.35 -4.93
CA ILE A 263 37.39 -8.61 -6.32
C ILE A 263 36.27 -7.65 -6.79
N GLY A 264 35.28 -7.35 -5.94
CA GLY A 264 34.22 -6.40 -6.25
C GLY A 264 34.70 -4.94 -6.38
N ARG A 265 35.78 -4.54 -5.69
CA ARG A 265 36.40 -3.21 -5.82
C ARG A 265 37.30 -3.05 -7.04
N ALA A 266 37.77 -4.15 -7.62
CA ALA A 266 38.59 -4.16 -8.81
C ALA A 266 37.82 -4.06 -10.13
N HIS A 267 36.48 -4.09 -10.09
CA HIS A 267 35.58 -4.06 -11.25
C HIS A 267 34.66 -2.82 -11.29
N VAL A 268 34.99 -1.73 -10.57
CA VAL A 268 34.33 -0.43 -10.69
C VAL A 268 35.24 0.59 -11.34
#